data_6ff07f6180f0a965db4af29bb7cc75ea
#
_entry.id   6ff07f6180f0a965db4af29bb7cc75ea
#
_cell.length_a   1.000
_cell.length_b   1.000
_cell.length_c   1.000
_cell.angle_alpha   90.00
_cell.angle_beta   90.00
_cell.angle_gamma   90.00
#
_symmetry.space_group_name_H-M   'P 1'
#
loop_
_entity.id
_entity.type
_entity.pdbx_description
1 polymer ?
#
loop_
_entity_poly.entity_id
_entity_poly.type
_entity_poly.pdbx_seq_one_letter_code
_entity_poly.pdbx_strand_id
1 'polypeptide(L)'
;LELAIDVGDLDRVIQIDAPHTVAGFLQRLGRTGRRAGTRRNCVFLATSDAGFLRALAILRLWQRGYVEPVVPPALPYPVCGQQVLALALQETGVGRHTWVEWLRGFLNGAGISRQDAAELTRHMLEHDILFDADGLLSVGQAGEAKYGLKNFLELFSVFNSPPLFKVMHGRSEIGQVHQLTFQVRSQSPVTLTLGGRHWAVKHVDWARRQAFVEPTAETGGSRWMGAGQALSFELCQEIGSILGQEGPLSGLSKRGAARLEALREDYAWVGEDRTVLRPDRGGTRWWTFAGGVLNSVLAAQFRAANPATRFDEFSIHIGGGIEPSSVEQCLRSCRARSDELLLSAQDTRSTEAIKFIDCVPASLRRKMVSGRLEAVSY
;
A
#
# COMPACT_ATOMS: atom_id res chain seq x y z
N LEU A 1 10.60 -13.16 5.76
CA LEU A 1 10.05 -14.52 5.60
C LEU A 1 8.91 -14.60 4.55
N GLU A 2 8.41 -13.48 4.08
CA GLU A 2 7.48 -13.42 2.93
C GLU A 2 8.22 -13.56 1.60
N LEU A 3 9.48 -13.17 1.56
CA LEU A 3 10.34 -13.43 0.41
C LEU A 3 10.70 -14.92 0.38
N ALA A 4 10.86 -15.46 -0.83
CA ALA A 4 11.18 -16.87 -1.11
C ALA A 4 12.57 -17.31 -0.60
N ILE A 5 12.88 -16.99 0.65
CA ILE A 5 14.05 -17.54 1.33
C ILE A 5 13.68 -18.98 1.72
N ASP A 6 14.39 -19.93 1.18
CA ASP A 6 14.25 -21.33 1.56
C ASP A 6 14.86 -21.54 2.95
N VAL A 7 14.09 -21.13 3.96
CA VAL A 7 14.35 -21.51 5.35
C VAL A 7 13.56 -22.78 5.55
N GLY A 8 14.18 -23.91 5.57
CA GLY A 8 13.56 -25.22 5.69
C GLY A 8 12.31 -25.31 6.60
N ASP A 9 11.94 -26.47 7.08
CA ASP A 9 10.80 -26.60 7.97
C ASP A 9 11.15 -26.13 9.39
N LEU A 10 10.40 -25.13 9.87
CA LEU A 10 10.56 -24.57 11.20
C LEU A 10 9.58 -25.22 12.18
N ASP A 11 9.99 -25.43 13.43
CA ASP A 11 9.11 -25.93 14.48
C ASP A 11 8.10 -24.86 14.92
N ARG A 12 8.50 -23.58 14.91
CA ARG A 12 7.67 -22.45 15.34
C ARG A 12 8.08 -21.16 14.67
N VAL A 13 7.09 -20.33 14.34
CA VAL A 13 7.27 -18.93 13.97
C VAL A 13 6.86 -18.05 15.14
N ILE A 14 7.76 -17.18 15.59
CA ILE A 14 7.45 -16.10 16.52
C ILE A 14 7.32 -14.82 15.72
N GLN A 15 6.14 -14.21 15.78
CA GLN A 15 5.83 -13.00 15.06
C GLN A 15 5.70 -11.82 16.01
N ILE A 16 6.59 -10.84 15.88
CA ILE A 16 6.48 -9.57 16.59
C ILE A 16 5.55 -8.68 15.78
N ASP A 17 4.45 -8.26 16.40
CA ASP A 17 3.28 -7.62 15.82
C ASP A 17 2.66 -8.40 14.64
N ALA A 18 1.41 -8.09 14.33
CA ALA A 18 0.67 -8.80 13.29
C ALA A 18 0.97 -8.23 11.89
N PRO A 19 0.96 -9.06 10.84
CA PRO A 19 0.98 -8.58 9.46
C PRO A 19 -0.28 -7.75 9.16
N HIS A 20 -0.33 -7.13 7.98
CA HIS A 20 -1.48 -6.33 7.56
C HIS A 20 -2.58 -7.19 6.91
N THR A 21 -2.30 -8.46 6.63
CA THR A 21 -3.21 -9.35 5.91
C THR A 21 -3.20 -10.77 6.50
N VAL A 22 -4.31 -11.48 6.36
CA VAL A 22 -4.40 -12.92 6.67
C VAL A 22 -3.50 -13.72 5.73
N ALA A 23 -3.41 -13.34 4.46
CA ALA A 23 -2.51 -13.97 3.49
C ALA A 23 -1.04 -13.89 3.95
N GLY A 24 -0.59 -12.72 4.42
CA GLY A 24 0.75 -12.54 4.98
C GLY A 24 1.00 -13.41 6.23
N PHE A 25 -0.01 -13.56 7.09
CA PHE A 25 0.05 -14.49 8.22
C PHE A 25 0.20 -15.94 7.75
N LEU A 26 -0.59 -16.37 6.77
CA LEU A 26 -0.56 -17.73 6.23
C LEU A 26 0.77 -18.07 5.56
N GLN A 27 1.38 -17.13 4.83
CA GLN A 27 2.70 -17.31 4.23
C GLN A 27 3.79 -17.59 5.27
N ARG A 28 3.71 -16.92 6.42
CA ARG A 28 4.64 -17.13 7.55
C ARG A 28 4.34 -18.41 8.30
N LEU A 29 3.06 -18.67 8.61
CA LEU A 29 2.61 -19.91 9.25
C LEU A 29 2.98 -21.13 8.41
N GLY A 30 2.91 -21.02 7.08
CA GLY A 30 3.27 -22.06 6.13
C GLY A 30 4.76 -22.41 6.11
N ARG A 31 5.61 -21.76 6.90
CA ARG A 31 7.00 -22.18 7.15
C ARG A 31 7.13 -23.21 8.25
N THR A 32 6.04 -23.55 8.93
CA THR A 32 5.99 -24.56 10.00
C THR A 32 5.08 -25.72 9.61
N GLY A 33 5.26 -26.86 10.25
CA GLY A 33 4.39 -28.03 10.10
C GLY A 33 4.43 -28.68 8.72
N ARG A 34 5.59 -28.71 8.07
CA ARG A 34 5.77 -29.32 6.74
C ARG A 34 6.16 -30.80 6.82
N ARG A 35 6.73 -31.25 7.92
CA ARG A 35 7.09 -32.66 8.12
C ARG A 35 5.88 -33.48 8.54
N ALA A 36 5.83 -34.74 8.17
CA ALA A 36 4.81 -35.66 8.62
C ALA A 36 4.76 -35.71 10.15
N GLY A 37 3.56 -35.64 10.73
CA GLY A 37 3.37 -35.65 12.18
C GLY A 37 3.58 -34.30 12.90
N THR A 38 4.05 -33.26 12.21
CA THR A 38 4.18 -31.92 12.78
C THR A 38 2.92 -31.07 12.56
N ARG A 39 2.73 -30.07 13.44
CA ARG A 39 1.61 -29.10 13.33
C ARG A 39 2.14 -27.71 13.09
N ARG A 40 1.37 -26.90 12.35
CA ARG A 40 1.65 -25.49 12.18
C ARG A 40 1.63 -24.79 13.53
N ASN A 41 2.66 -23.97 13.81
CA ASN A 41 2.83 -23.33 15.10
C ASN A 41 3.32 -21.88 14.93
N CYS A 42 2.53 -20.95 15.44
CA CYS A 42 2.86 -19.52 15.43
C CYS A 42 2.48 -18.90 16.78
N VAL A 43 3.33 -18.00 17.27
CA VAL A 43 3.08 -17.19 18.45
C VAL A 43 3.16 -15.72 18.05
N PHE A 44 2.14 -14.93 18.37
CA PHE A 44 2.17 -13.48 18.25
C PHE A 44 2.67 -12.85 19.55
N LEU A 45 3.62 -11.92 19.40
CA LEU A 45 4.08 -11.02 20.46
C LEU A 45 3.68 -9.60 20.05
N ALA A 46 2.60 -9.10 20.61
CA ALA A 46 2.16 -7.75 20.35
C ALA A 46 2.94 -6.73 21.19
N THR A 47 3.44 -5.66 20.55
CA THR A 47 4.16 -4.56 21.19
C THR A 47 3.28 -3.37 21.47
N SER A 48 2.07 -3.35 20.87
CA SER A 48 1.07 -2.29 21.00
C SER A 48 -0.35 -2.87 20.99
N ASP A 49 -1.31 -2.09 21.49
CA ASP A 49 -2.73 -2.46 21.47
C ASP A 49 -3.25 -2.63 20.03
N ALA A 50 -2.84 -1.75 19.12
CA ALA A 50 -3.19 -1.87 17.71
C ALA A 50 -2.64 -3.17 17.09
N GLY A 51 -1.38 -3.52 17.39
CA GLY A 51 -0.76 -4.80 17.00
C GLY A 51 -1.48 -6.00 17.60
N PHE A 52 -1.90 -5.88 18.85
CA PHE A 52 -2.64 -6.93 19.56
C PHE A 52 -4.03 -7.17 18.96
N LEU A 53 -4.83 -6.11 18.78
CA LEU A 53 -6.16 -6.21 18.16
C LEU A 53 -6.09 -6.75 16.74
N ARG A 54 -5.09 -6.31 15.96
CA ARG A 54 -4.85 -6.82 14.61
C ARG A 54 -4.51 -8.31 14.61
N ALA A 55 -3.68 -8.78 15.56
CA ALA A 55 -3.37 -10.20 15.69
C ALA A 55 -4.62 -11.03 15.98
N LEU A 56 -5.48 -10.56 16.87
CA LEU A 56 -6.76 -11.22 17.20
C LEU A 56 -7.68 -11.28 15.99
N ALA A 57 -7.82 -10.16 15.27
CA ALA A 57 -8.68 -10.07 14.09
C ALA A 57 -8.20 -11.01 12.98
N ILE A 58 -6.89 -11.07 12.71
CA ILE A 58 -6.30 -12.01 11.75
C ILE A 58 -6.60 -13.46 12.14
N LEU A 59 -6.43 -13.83 13.40
CA LEU A 59 -6.72 -15.19 13.87
C LEU A 59 -8.19 -15.55 13.73
N ARG A 60 -9.11 -14.64 14.06
CA ARG A 60 -10.55 -14.88 13.93
C ARG A 60 -10.98 -14.99 12.46
N LEU A 61 -10.50 -14.09 11.59
CA LEU A 61 -10.77 -14.16 10.17
C LEU A 61 -10.25 -15.47 9.58
N TRP A 62 -9.02 -15.86 9.90
CA TRP A 62 -8.46 -17.15 9.48
C TRP A 62 -9.29 -18.35 9.97
N GLN A 63 -9.70 -18.36 11.22
CA GLN A 63 -10.54 -19.43 11.80
C GLN A 63 -11.89 -19.56 11.08
N ARG A 64 -12.41 -18.47 10.52
CA ARG A 64 -13.62 -18.45 9.67
C ARG A 64 -13.34 -18.81 8.20
N GLY A 65 -12.10 -19.14 7.86
CA GLY A 65 -11.69 -19.47 6.49
C GLY A 65 -11.53 -18.27 5.57
N TYR A 66 -11.49 -17.04 6.11
CA TYR A 66 -11.26 -15.84 5.31
C TYR A 66 -9.78 -15.70 4.95
N VAL A 67 -9.52 -15.35 3.72
CA VAL A 67 -8.25 -14.86 3.18
C VAL A 67 -8.59 -13.76 2.19
N GLU A 68 -7.80 -12.70 2.16
CA GLU A 68 -8.01 -11.60 1.23
C GLU A 68 -8.04 -12.13 -0.21
N PRO A 69 -9.04 -11.73 -1.01
CA PRO A 69 -9.10 -12.13 -2.42
C PRO A 69 -7.93 -11.51 -3.20
N VAL A 70 -7.40 -12.25 -4.15
CA VAL A 70 -6.46 -11.70 -5.13
C VAL A 70 -7.26 -10.95 -6.19
N VAL A 71 -7.31 -9.62 -6.05
CA VAL A 71 -7.99 -8.75 -7.01
C VAL A 71 -6.95 -8.15 -7.95
N PRO A 72 -6.96 -8.51 -9.25
CA PRO A 72 -6.09 -7.88 -10.23
C PRO A 72 -6.37 -6.36 -10.28
N PRO A 73 -5.34 -5.51 -10.37
CA PRO A 73 -5.58 -4.08 -10.53
C PRO A 73 -6.35 -3.81 -11.82
N ALA A 74 -7.46 -3.08 -11.72
CA ALA A 74 -8.23 -2.67 -12.88
C ALA A 74 -7.39 -1.77 -13.79
N LEU A 75 -7.60 -1.90 -15.09
CA LEU A 75 -7.00 -1.05 -16.13
C LEU A 75 -5.49 -0.84 -15.94
N PRO A 76 -4.65 -1.90 -15.93
CA PRO A 76 -3.22 -1.80 -15.65
C PRO A 76 -2.44 -1.20 -16.83
N TYR A 77 -2.75 0.03 -17.25
CA TYR A 77 -2.11 0.70 -18.38
C TYR A 77 -0.57 0.78 -18.31
N PRO A 78 0.07 0.95 -17.12
CA PRO A 78 1.53 0.89 -17.05
C PRO A 78 2.09 -0.48 -17.47
N VAL A 79 1.40 -1.58 -17.15
CA VAL A 79 1.76 -2.93 -17.61
C VAL A 79 1.53 -3.04 -19.11
N CYS A 80 0.46 -2.45 -19.64
CA CYS A 80 0.22 -2.43 -21.09
C CYS A 80 1.36 -1.71 -21.82
N GLY A 81 1.79 -0.54 -21.35
CA GLY A 81 2.93 0.18 -21.91
C GLY A 81 4.22 -0.63 -21.87
N GLN A 82 4.49 -1.31 -20.74
CA GLN A 82 5.64 -2.21 -20.62
C GLN A 82 5.56 -3.38 -21.61
N GLN A 83 4.39 -3.99 -21.79
CA GLN A 83 4.21 -5.11 -22.73
C GLN A 83 4.39 -4.67 -24.18
N VAL A 84 3.94 -3.48 -24.56
CA VAL A 84 4.18 -2.95 -25.93
C VAL A 84 5.66 -2.72 -26.17
N LEU A 85 6.39 -2.14 -25.20
CA LEU A 85 7.85 -1.97 -25.30
C LEU A 85 8.58 -3.33 -25.40
N ALA A 86 8.18 -4.29 -24.58
CA ALA A 86 8.77 -5.63 -24.59
C ALA A 86 8.52 -6.35 -25.94
N LEU A 87 7.31 -6.23 -26.47
CA LEU A 87 6.94 -6.81 -27.77
C LEU A 87 7.71 -6.14 -28.93
N ALA A 88 7.80 -4.80 -28.93
CA ALA A 88 8.58 -4.06 -29.94
C ALA A 88 10.06 -4.45 -29.93
N LEU A 89 10.62 -4.72 -28.74
CA LEU A 89 11.99 -5.18 -28.58
C LEU A 89 12.16 -6.64 -29.02
N GLN A 90 11.24 -7.53 -28.65
CA GLN A 90 11.28 -8.97 -28.97
C GLN A 90 11.20 -9.21 -30.47
N GLU A 91 10.26 -8.52 -31.15
CA GLU A 91 10.01 -8.70 -32.59
C GLU A 91 10.85 -7.78 -33.48
N THR A 92 11.79 -7.01 -32.91
CA THR A 92 12.59 -5.99 -33.63
C THR A 92 11.74 -4.94 -34.33
N GLY A 93 10.49 -4.77 -33.85
CA GLY A 93 9.45 -3.91 -34.38
C GLY A 93 8.13 -4.63 -34.48
N VAL A 94 7.04 -4.00 -34.09
CA VAL A 94 5.68 -4.56 -34.15
C VAL A 94 4.75 -3.62 -34.90
N GLY A 95 3.85 -4.15 -35.70
CA GLY A 95 2.93 -3.32 -36.49
C GLY A 95 2.07 -2.42 -35.59
N ARG A 96 2.02 -1.12 -35.96
CA ARG A 96 1.32 -0.06 -35.21
C ARG A 96 -0.13 -0.39 -34.88
N HIS A 97 -0.81 -1.13 -35.74
CA HIS A 97 -2.21 -1.50 -35.58
C HIS A 97 -2.40 -2.97 -35.22
N THR A 98 -1.37 -3.80 -35.32
CA THR A 98 -1.46 -5.25 -35.10
C THR A 98 -0.97 -5.70 -33.73
N TRP A 99 -0.23 -4.89 -33.00
CA TRP A 99 0.27 -5.25 -31.67
C TRP A 99 -0.88 -5.59 -30.71
N VAL A 100 -2.06 -4.99 -30.87
CA VAL A 100 -3.26 -5.28 -30.07
C VAL A 100 -3.73 -6.72 -30.23
N GLU A 101 -3.46 -7.35 -31.34
CA GLU A 101 -3.80 -8.76 -31.58
C GLU A 101 -2.86 -9.69 -30.81
N TRP A 102 -1.58 -9.34 -30.72
CA TRP A 102 -0.61 -10.06 -29.91
C TRP A 102 -0.98 -10.06 -28.43
N LEU A 103 -1.48 -8.93 -27.92
CA LEU A 103 -1.85 -8.74 -26.52
C LEU A 103 -3.36 -8.88 -26.26
N ARG A 104 -4.14 -9.43 -27.19
CA ARG A 104 -5.61 -9.53 -27.10
C ARG A 104 -6.09 -10.14 -25.79
N GLY A 105 -5.49 -11.26 -25.38
CA GLY A 105 -5.85 -11.95 -24.14
C GLY A 105 -5.66 -11.07 -22.91
N PHE A 106 -4.53 -10.36 -22.84
CA PHE A 106 -4.22 -9.40 -21.78
C PHE A 106 -5.19 -8.22 -21.80
N LEU A 107 -5.38 -7.57 -22.95
CA LEU A 107 -6.25 -6.40 -23.09
C LEU A 107 -7.69 -6.71 -22.66
N ASN A 108 -8.24 -7.82 -23.13
CA ASN A 108 -9.59 -8.26 -22.77
C ASN A 108 -9.70 -8.59 -21.27
N GLY A 109 -8.75 -9.35 -20.72
CA GLY A 109 -8.74 -9.72 -19.30
C GLY A 109 -8.54 -8.52 -18.37
N ALA A 110 -7.86 -7.48 -18.84
CA ALA A 110 -7.61 -6.25 -18.11
C ALA A 110 -8.69 -5.16 -18.31
N GLY A 111 -9.70 -5.40 -19.16
CA GLY A 111 -10.72 -4.42 -19.48
C GLY A 111 -10.23 -3.21 -20.28
N ILE A 112 -9.09 -3.33 -20.97
CA ILE A 112 -8.50 -2.25 -21.77
C ILE A 112 -9.14 -2.23 -23.16
N SER A 113 -9.84 -1.15 -23.49
CA SER A 113 -10.49 -1.01 -24.79
C SER A 113 -9.48 -0.72 -25.93
N ARG A 114 -9.89 -0.99 -27.17
CA ARG A 114 -9.10 -0.60 -28.35
C ARG A 114 -8.84 0.89 -28.44
N GLN A 115 -9.77 1.70 -27.97
CA GLN A 115 -9.62 3.16 -27.89
C GLN A 115 -8.55 3.55 -26.87
N ASP A 116 -8.55 2.94 -25.68
CA ASP A 116 -7.53 3.18 -24.66
C ASP A 116 -6.15 2.74 -25.15
N ALA A 117 -6.08 1.60 -25.84
CA ALA A 117 -4.83 1.09 -26.44
C ALA A 117 -4.28 2.05 -27.50
N ALA A 118 -5.15 2.62 -28.35
CA ALA A 118 -4.76 3.60 -29.35
C ALA A 118 -4.28 4.91 -28.71
N GLU A 119 -4.96 5.36 -27.64
CA GLU A 119 -4.58 6.57 -26.88
C GLU A 119 -3.23 6.38 -26.19
N LEU A 120 -3.00 5.21 -25.59
CA LEU A 120 -1.71 4.85 -24.98
C LEU A 120 -0.58 4.90 -26.01
N THR A 121 -0.77 4.24 -27.15
CA THR A 121 0.24 4.19 -28.24
C THR A 121 0.55 5.59 -28.76
N ARG A 122 -0.46 6.42 -29.01
CA ARG A 122 -0.27 7.79 -29.45
C ARG A 122 0.56 8.59 -28.46
N HIS A 123 0.25 8.50 -27.16
CA HIS A 123 1.00 9.16 -26.10
C HIS A 123 2.46 8.71 -26.07
N MET A 124 2.71 7.41 -26.19
CA MET A 124 4.09 6.88 -26.20
C MET A 124 4.90 7.35 -27.42
N LEU A 125 4.25 7.53 -28.59
CA LEU A 125 4.85 8.12 -29.77
C LEU A 125 5.15 9.61 -29.60
N GLU A 126 4.19 10.39 -29.09
CA GLU A 126 4.32 11.83 -28.83
C GLU A 126 5.47 12.15 -27.86
N HIS A 127 5.81 11.21 -26.97
CA HIS A 127 6.86 11.38 -25.96
C HIS A 127 8.15 10.60 -26.29
N ASP A 128 8.31 10.15 -27.55
CA ASP A 128 9.48 9.41 -28.02
C ASP A 128 9.82 8.16 -27.17
N ILE A 129 8.83 7.60 -26.49
CA ILE A 129 8.93 6.32 -25.78
C ILE A 129 8.88 5.16 -26.78
N LEU A 130 8.05 5.31 -27.83
CA LEU A 130 8.01 4.50 -29.04
C LEU A 130 8.38 5.37 -30.22
N PHE A 131 8.91 4.75 -31.26
CA PHE A 131 9.20 5.33 -32.56
C PHE A 131 8.46 4.53 -33.65
N ASP A 132 7.85 5.24 -34.61
CA ASP A 132 7.13 4.64 -35.74
C ASP A 132 8.00 4.72 -36.99
N ALA A 133 8.48 3.60 -37.49
CA ALA A 133 9.19 3.46 -38.72
C ALA A 133 8.27 2.81 -39.77
N ASP A 134 7.60 3.62 -40.59
CA ASP A 134 6.73 3.16 -41.68
C ASP A 134 5.67 2.14 -41.23
N GLY A 135 5.03 2.39 -40.08
CA GLY A 135 4.00 1.52 -39.53
C GLY A 135 4.52 0.40 -38.60
N LEU A 136 5.82 0.36 -38.34
CA LEU A 136 6.47 -0.52 -37.39
C LEU A 136 6.86 0.28 -36.12
N LEU A 137 6.33 -0.10 -34.98
CA LEU A 137 6.70 0.46 -33.69
C LEU A 137 7.97 -0.18 -33.17
N SER A 138 8.95 0.65 -32.87
CA SER A 138 10.20 0.31 -32.20
C SER A 138 10.33 1.12 -30.91
N VAL A 139 11.29 0.78 -30.05
CA VAL A 139 11.59 1.56 -28.84
C VAL A 139 12.17 2.91 -29.28
N GLY A 140 11.59 4.01 -28.82
CA GLY A 140 12.05 5.37 -29.10
C GLY A 140 13.21 5.79 -28.20
N GLN A 141 13.83 6.93 -28.51
CA GLN A 141 15.02 7.41 -27.80
C GLN A 141 14.76 7.64 -26.31
N ALA A 142 13.61 8.24 -25.94
CA ALA A 142 13.24 8.42 -24.54
C ALA A 142 12.95 7.10 -23.84
N GLY A 143 12.34 6.13 -24.56
CA GLY A 143 12.13 4.78 -24.08
C GLY A 143 13.45 4.05 -23.80
N GLU A 144 14.40 4.15 -24.71
CA GLU A 144 15.74 3.56 -24.58
C GLU A 144 16.54 4.19 -23.44
N ALA A 145 16.56 5.51 -23.35
CA ALA A 145 17.23 6.24 -22.27
C ALA A 145 16.72 5.87 -20.89
N LYS A 146 15.40 5.62 -20.76
CA LYS A 146 14.77 5.33 -19.47
C LYS A 146 14.74 3.85 -19.12
N TYR A 147 14.43 2.98 -20.08
CA TYR A 147 14.20 1.55 -19.85
C TYR A 147 15.29 0.65 -20.47
N GLY A 148 16.11 1.19 -21.36
CA GLY A 148 17.18 0.46 -22.05
C GLY A 148 18.44 0.22 -21.22
N LEU A 149 18.56 0.87 -20.06
CA LEU A 149 19.68 0.67 -19.15
C LEU A 149 19.84 -0.82 -18.78
N LYS A 150 21.09 -1.29 -18.68
CA LYS A 150 21.42 -2.70 -18.39
C LYS A 150 20.79 -3.69 -19.38
N ASN A 151 20.85 -3.41 -20.67
CA ASN A 151 20.30 -4.27 -21.72
C ASN A 151 18.80 -4.57 -21.49
N PHE A 152 18.00 -3.55 -21.26
CA PHE A 152 16.54 -3.64 -21.07
C PHE A 152 16.07 -4.55 -19.90
N LEU A 153 16.95 -4.88 -18.94
CA LEU A 153 16.55 -5.64 -17.75
C LEU A 153 15.41 -4.97 -16.96
N GLU A 154 15.26 -3.66 -17.13
CA GLU A 154 14.14 -2.92 -16.52
C GLU A 154 12.76 -3.35 -17.06
N LEU A 155 12.66 -3.93 -18.27
CA LEU A 155 11.41 -4.42 -18.83
C LEU A 155 10.91 -5.72 -18.20
N PHE A 156 11.79 -6.50 -17.54
CA PHE A 156 11.39 -7.76 -16.90
C PHE A 156 10.60 -7.60 -15.60
N SER A 157 10.49 -6.40 -15.06
CA SER A 157 9.78 -6.17 -13.82
C SER A 157 8.98 -4.87 -13.86
N VAL A 158 7.74 -4.94 -13.39
CA VAL A 158 6.86 -3.76 -13.20
C VAL A 158 7.01 -3.14 -11.81
N PHE A 159 7.85 -3.69 -10.93
CA PHE A 159 8.10 -3.19 -9.59
C PHE A 159 9.20 -2.14 -9.59
N ASN A 160 8.99 -1.04 -8.90
CA ASN A 160 10.05 -0.09 -8.56
C ASN A 160 10.75 -0.57 -7.29
N SER A 161 12.08 -0.63 -7.37
CA SER A 161 12.87 -0.65 -6.14
C SER A 161 12.98 0.79 -5.63
N PRO A 162 12.52 1.09 -4.41
CA PRO A 162 12.67 2.43 -3.87
C PRO A 162 14.16 2.81 -3.85
N PRO A 163 14.51 4.07 -4.16
CA PRO A 163 15.87 4.50 -4.14
C PRO A 163 16.41 4.47 -2.70
N LEU A 164 17.25 3.50 -2.42
CA LEU A 164 17.92 3.33 -1.14
C LEU A 164 19.26 4.06 -1.14
N PHE A 165 19.58 4.68 -0.02
CA PHE A 165 20.86 5.31 0.27
C PHE A 165 21.66 4.41 1.19
N LYS A 166 22.88 4.10 0.82
CA LYS A 166 23.83 3.41 1.69
C LYS A 166 24.24 4.35 2.81
N VAL A 167 24.12 3.90 4.04
CA VAL A 167 24.57 4.67 5.21
C VAL A 167 25.97 4.21 5.58
N MET A 168 26.90 5.16 5.53
CA MET A 168 28.33 4.94 5.69
C MET A 168 28.82 5.55 6.99
N HIS A 169 29.55 4.78 7.80
CA HIS A 169 30.35 5.28 8.90
C HIS A 169 31.82 5.01 8.60
N GLY A 170 32.56 6.06 8.33
CA GLY A 170 33.90 5.95 7.75
C GLY A 170 33.86 5.24 6.39
N ARG A 171 34.51 4.08 6.30
CA ARG A 171 34.52 3.24 5.09
C ARG A 171 33.55 2.08 5.13
N SER A 172 32.82 1.88 6.22
CA SER A 172 31.92 0.75 6.42
C SER A 172 30.47 1.12 6.12
N GLU A 173 29.79 0.30 5.33
CA GLU A 173 28.33 0.37 5.16
C GLU A 173 27.67 -0.22 6.42
N ILE A 174 26.84 0.56 7.10
CA ILE A 174 26.14 0.15 8.33
C ILE A 174 24.66 -0.18 8.07
N GLY A 175 24.17 0.09 6.88
CA GLY A 175 22.81 -0.22 6.47
C GLY A 175 22.33 0.65 5.32
N GLN A 176 21.03 0.56 5.02
CA GLN A 176 20.41 1.33 3.95
C GLN A 176 19.14 1.99 4.44
N VAL A 177 18.83 3.19 3.94
CA VAL A 177 17.62 3.94 4.27
C VAL A 177 16.98 4.50 3.00
N HIS A 178 15.69 4.73 3.04
CA HIS A 178 14.97 5.33 1.94
C HIS A 178 15.34 6.81 1.76
N GLN A 179 15.42 7.30 0.51
CA GLN A 179 15.79 8.69 0.21
C GLN A 179 14.89 9.72 0.91
N LEU A 180 13.60 9.43 1.12
CA LEU A 180 12.67 10.32 1.81
C LEU A 180 13.08 10.62 3.25
N THR A 181 13.92 9.79 3.85
CA THR A 181 14.51 10.05 5.18
C THR A 181 15.30 11.37 5.21
N PHE A 182 15.88 11.76 4.07
CA PHE A 182 16.68 12.97 3.92
C PHE A 182 15.94 14.17 3.32
N GLN A 183 14.71 13.96 2.83
CA GLN A 183 13.89 15.02 2.21
C GLN A 183 13.01 15.77 3.20
N VAL A 184 12.94 15.34 4.45
CA VAL A 184 12.20 16.06 5.49
C VAL A 184 12.93 17.36 5.82
N ARG A 185 12.30 18.50 5.56
CA ARG A 185 12.77 19.82 6.02
C ARG A 185 12.70 19.87 7.54
N SER A 186 13.78 19.50 8.20
CA SER A 186 13.99 19.70 9.63
C SER A 186 15.02 20.81 9.84
N GLN A 187 14.79 21.66 10.82
CA GLN A 187 15.80 22.65 11.25
C GLN A 187 16.95 22.00 12.04
N SER A 188 16.83 20.71 12.38
CA SER A 188 17.83 19.94 13.11
C SER A 188 18.51 18.91 12.21
N PRO A 189 19.77 18.53 12.50
CA PRO A 189 20.44 17.45 11.78
C PRO A 189 19.58 16.17 11.80
N VAL A 190 19.50 15.50 10.66
CA VAL A 190 18.75 14.24 10.54
C VAL A 190 19.48 13.19 11.37
N THR A 191 18.80 12.60 12.35
CA THR A 191 19.33 11.49 13.15
C THR A 191 18.65 10.20 12.74
N LEU A 192 19.42 9.14 12.48
CA LEU A 192 18.97 7.81 12.06
C LEU A 192 19.13 6.82 13.22
N THR A 193 18.28 5.81 13.26
CA THR A 193 18.47 4.62 14.11
C THR A 193 18.72 3.41 13.24
N LEU A 194 19.92 2.85 13.27
CA LEU A 194 20.33 1.67 12.50
C LEU A 194 21.15 0.74 13.38
N GLY A 195 20.85 -0.56 13.30
CA GLY A 195 21.55 -1.58 14.09
C GLY A 195 21.48 -1.35 15.61
N GLY A 196 20.36 -0.77 16.11
CA GLY A 196 20.18 -0.47 17.53
C GLY A 196 20.99 0.73 18.04
N ARG A 197 21.62 1.51 17.14
CA ARG A 197 22.42 2.70 17.47
C ARG A 197 21.87 3.93 16.78
N HIS A 198 22.13 5.11 17.36
CA HIS A 198 21.75 6.40 16.81
C HIS A 198 22.91 7.03 16.06
N TRP A 199 22.62 7.63 14.91
CA TRP A 199 23.58 8.15 13.95
C TRP A 199 23.14 9.53 13.46
N ALA A 200 23.98 10.54 13.63
CA ALA A 200 23.75 11.86 13.07
C ALA A 200 24.25 11.92 11.62
N VAL A 201 23.40 12.33 10.70
CA VAL A 201 23.75 12.50 9.28
C VAL A 201 24.60 13.76 9.14
N LYS A 202 25.84 13.62 8.63
CA LYS A 202 26.77 14.71 8.39
C LYS A 202 26.71 15.22 6.96
N HIS A 203 26.62 14.30 6.02
CA HIS A 203 26.61 14.62 4.60
C HIS A 203 25.81 13.58 3.82
N VAL A 204 25.11 14.03 2.75
CA VAL A 204 24.38 13.16 1.82
C VAL A 204 24.89 13.41 0.41
N ASP A 205 25.51 12.39 -0.18
CA ASP A 205 25.88 12.35 -1.59
C ASP A 205 24.71 11.78 -2.40
N TRP A 206 23.94 12.67 -3.00
CA TRP A 206 22.76 12.33 -3.77
C TRP A 206 23.11 11.56 -5.06
N ALA A 207 24.23 11.89 -5.70
CA ALA A 207 24.65 11.28 -6.95
C ALA A 207 25.04 9.81 -6.74
N ARG A 208 25.78 9.54 -5.66
CA ARG A 208 26.21 8.17 -5.31
C ARG A 208 25.22 7.42 -4.44
N ARG A 209 24.15 8.09 -3.98
CA ARG A 209 23.17 7.58 -3.03
C ARG A 209 23.82 7.05 -1.76
N GLN A 210 24.67 7.88 -1.15
CA GLN A 210 25.38 7.58 0.09
C GLN A 210 25.12 8.66 1.13
N ALA A 211 24.89 8.24 2.38
CA ALA A 211 24.78 9.14 3.52
C ALA A 211 25.90 8.84 4.52
N PHE A 212 26.69 9.83 4.86
CA PHE A 212 27.78 9.70 5.82
C PHE A 212 27.29 10.12 7.20
N VAL A 213 27.55 9.26 8.18
CA VAL A 213 27.01 9.43 9.53
C VAL A 213 28.08 9.25 10.60
N GLU A 214 27.81 9.82 11.76
CA GLU A 214 28.60 9.64 13.00
C GLU A 214 27.70 9.20 14.15
N PRO A 215 28.22 8.44 15.12
CA PRO A 215 27.47 8.07 16.31
C PRO A 215 26.98 9.31 17.07
N THR A 216 25.77 9.26 17.60
CA THR A 216 25.20 10.31 18.43
C THR A 216 24.41 9.73 19.58
N ALA A 217 24.30 10.48 20.68
CA ALA A 217 23.41 10.15 21.79
C ALA A 217 21.97 10.66 21.58
N GLU A 218 21.76 11.52 20.58
CA GLU A 218 20.43 12.02 20.27
C GLU A 218 19.56 10.90 19.68
N THR A 219 18.36 10.74 20.24
CA THR A 219 17.39 9.79 19.73
C THR A 219 16.82 10.27 18.40
N GLY A 220 17.07 9.50 17.34
CA GLY A 220 16.53 9.75 16.01
C GLY A 220 15.52 8.68 15.61
N GLY A 221 14.59 9.03 14.72
CA GLY A 221 13.66 8.10 14.12
C GLY A 221 14.08 7.72 12.71
N SER A 222 14.51 6.49 12.49
CA SER A 222 14.53 5.94 11.12
C SER A 222 13.10 5.75 10.67
N ARG A 223 12.65 6.55 9.72
CA ARG A 223 11.38 6.28 9.06
C ARG A 223 11.61 5.21 7.99
N TRP A 224 11.24 4.00 8.30
CA TRP A 224 11.00 2.98 7.31
C TRP A 224 9.71 3.38 6.59
N MET A 225 9.84 4.06 5.47
CA MET A 225 8.72 4.38 4.60
C MET A 225 8.55 3.24 3.60
N GLY A 226 7.92 2.13 4.05
CA GLY A 226 7.08 1.42 3.12
C GLY A 226 5.80 2.23 2.98
N ALA A 227 5.23 2.34 1.79
CA ALA A 227 3.83 2.74 1.68
C ALA A 227 3.06 1.75 2.55
N GLY A 228 2.60 2.18 3.73
CA GLY A 228 1.87 1.32 4.65
C GLY A 228 0.68 0.79 3.87
N GLN A 229 0.60 -0.53 3.74
CA GLN A 229 -0.60 -1.13 3.15
C GLN A 229 -1.74 -0.82 4.11
N ALA A 230 -2.75 -0.11 3.63
CA ALA A 230 -3.96 0.16 4.40
C ALA A 230 -4.58 -1.17 4.83
N LEU A 231 -5.13 -1.21 6.04
CA LEU A 231 -5.87 -2.38 6.51
C LEU A 231 -7.13 -2.55 5.68
N SER A 232 -7.50 -3.80 5.38
CA SER A 232 -8.74 -4.10 4.65
C SER A 232 -9.97 -3.76 5.49
N PHE A 233 -11.09 -3.57 4.81
CA PHE A 233 -12.39 -3.35 5.43
C PHE A 233 -12.72 -4.48 6.42
N GLU A 234 -12.57 -5.74 5.99
CA GLU A 234 -12.89 -6.92 6.78
C GLU A 234 -12.04 -6.99 8.05
N LEU A 235 -10.75 -6.67 7.95
CA LEU A 235 -9.86 -6.67 9.11
C LEU A 235 -10.25 -5.59 10.12
N CYS A 236 -10.58 -4.40 9.65
CA CYS A 236 -11.03 -3.30 10.51
C CYS A 236 -12.39 -3.60 11.14
N GLN A 237 -13.34 -4.16 10.38
CA GLN A 237 -14.64 -4.59 10.90
C GLN A 237 -14.50 -5.69 11.96
N GLU A 238 -13.56 -6.62 11.75
CA GLU A 238 -13.31 -7.67 12.74
C GLU A 238 -12.72 -7.11 14.03
N ILE A 239 -11.85 -6.10 13.96
CA ILE A 239 -11.35 -5.38 15.14
C ILE A 239 -12.51 -4.71 15.89
N GLY A 240 -13.40 -4.00 15.19
CA GLY A 240 -14.62 -3.43 15.78
C GLY A 240 -15.49 -4.50 16.46
N SER A 241 -15.64 -5.66 15.80
CA SER A 241 -16.37 -6.80 16.35
C SER A 241 -15.76 -7.33 17.65
N ILE A 242 -14.44 -7.44 17.72
CA ILE A 242 -13.71 -7.91 18.90
C ILE A 242 -13.91 -6.96 20.08
N LEU A 243 -13.92 -5.66 19.82
CA LEU A 243 -14.13 -4.64 20.84
C LEU A 243 -15.60 -4.58 21.34
N GLY A 244 -16.58 -4.73 20.43
CA GLY A 244 -17.99 -4.65 20.75
C GLY A 244 -18.64 -5.95 21.27
N GLN A 245 -17.93 -7.08 21.21
CA GLN A 245 -18.46 -8.38 21.67
C GLN A 245 -17.96 -8.72 23.07
N GLU A 246 -18.84 -9.30 23.87
CA GLU A 246 -18.49 -9.86 25.16
C GLU A 246 -17.97 -11.31 25.03
N GLY A 247 -17.24 -11.76 26.03
CA GLY A 247 -16.84 -13.14 26.18
C GLY A 247 -15.37 -13.44 25.78
N PRO A 248 -14.87 -14.60 26.21
CA PRO A 248 -13.46 -14.98 26.02
C PRO A 248 -13.16 -15.34 24.58
N LEU A 249 -11.96 -14.96 24.12
CA LEU A 249 -11.38 -15.43 22.87
C LEU A 249 -10.40 -16.59 23.16
N SER A 250 -10.46 -17.65 22.34
CA SER A 250 -9.56 -18.79 22.46
C SER A 250 -8.14 -18.43 22.04
N GLY A 251 -7.15 -19.12 22.62
CA GLY A 251 -5.74 -18.98 22.25
C GLY A 251 -5.01 -17.80 22.89
N LEU A 252 -5.64 -17.05 23.77
CA LEU A 252 -5.02 -15.95 24.50
C LEU A 252 -4.23 -16.46 25.72
N SER A 253 -3.10 -15.81 26.00
CA SER A 253 -2.46 -15.91 27.30
C SER A 253 -3.30 -15.18 28.37
N LYS A 254 -3.09 -15.50 29.66
CA LYS A 254 -3.76 -14.77 30.77
C LYS A 254 -3.58 -13.27 30.66
N ARG A 255 -2.39 -12.81 30.28
CA ARG A 255 -2.08 -11.39 30.07
C ARG A 255 -2.81 -10.80 28.87
N GLY A 256 -2.93 -11.56 27.77
CA GLY A 256 -3.69 -11.16 26.60
C GLY A 256 -5.19 -11.05 26.88
N ALA A 257 -5.76 -11.99 27.65
CA ALA A 257 -7.16 -11.94 28.07
C ALA A 257 -7.44 -10.68 28.91
N ALA A 258 -6.64 -10.44 29.95
CA ALA A 258 -6.78 -9.25 30.78
C ALA A 258 -6.64 -7.93 29.98
N ARG A 259 -5.72 -7.88 28.99
CA ARG A 259 -5.57 -6.71 28.14
C ARG A 259 -6.76 -6.49 27.22
N LEU A 260 -7.35 -7.58 26.69
CA LEU A 260 -8.56 -7.49 25.87
C LEU A 260 -9.73 -6.93 26.67
N GLU A 261 -9.95 -7.40 27.89
CA GLU A 261 -11.01 -6.88 28.76
C GLU A 261 -10.81 -5.38 29.04
N ALA A 262 -9.61 -4.94 29.41
CA ALA A 262 -9.32 -3.53 29.59
C ALA A 262 -9.57 -2.69 28.32
N LEU A 263 -9.22 -3.21 27.13
CA LEU A 263 -9.52 -2.53 25.87
C LEU A 263 -11.01 -2.45 25.59
N ARG A 264 -11.78 -3.49 25.91
CA ARG A 264 -13.24 -3.47 25.79
C ARG A 264 -13.88 -2.44 26.72
N GLU A 265 -13.36 -2.28 27.93
CA GLU A 265 -13.79 -1.21 28.84
C GLU A 265 -13.50 0.17 28.25
N ASP A 266 -12.28 0.40 27.71
CA ASP A 266 -11.91 1.66 27.05
C ASP A 266 -12.81 1.97 25.83
N TYR A 267 -13.26 0.95 25.13
CA TYR A 267 -14.09 1.00 23.92
C TYR A 267 -15.53 0.51 24.14
N ALA A 268 -16.05 0.53 25.40
CA ALA A 268 -17.39 0.07 25.74
C ALA A 268 -18.53 0.75 24.97
N TRP A 269 -18.24 1.86 24.32
CA TRP A 269 -19.15 2.58 23.42
C TRP A 269 -19.25 1.98 22.01
N VAL A 270 -18.43 1.00 21.65
CA VAL A 270 -18.52 0.27 20.37
C VAL A 270 -19.66 -0.75 20.52
N GLY A 271 -20.80 -0.44 19.93
CA GLY A 271 -21.96 -1.34 19.88
C GLY A 271 -21.95 -2.28 18.67
N GLU A 272 -23.07 -2.98 18.46
CA GLU A 272 -23.27 -3.87 17.32
C GLU A 272 -23.19 -3.14 15.97
N ASP A 273 -23.69 -1.90 15.91
CA ASP A 273 -23.72 -1.07 14.69
C ASP A 273 -22.33 -0.62 14.22
N ARG A 274 -21.33 -0.67 15.09
CA ARG A 274 -19.91 -0.37 14.82
C ARG A 274 -19.63 0.97 14.15
N THR A 275 -20.62 1.86 14.08
CA THR A 275 -20.50 3.19 13.51
C THR A 275 -20.96 4.21 14.53
N VAL A 276 -20.03 4.94 15.12
CA VAL A 276 -20.30 5.82 16.25
C VAL A 276 -19.71 7.21 16.05
N LEU A 277 -20.49 8.23 16.31
CA LEU A 277 -20.03 9.62 16.38
C LEU A 277 -19.72 9.97 17.83
N ARG A 278 -18.52 10.48 18.09
CA ARG A 278 -18.10 10.93 19.41
C ARG A 278 -17.46 12.31 19.36
N PRO A 279 -17.72 13.16 20.35
CA PRO A 279 -16.95 14.38 20.51
C PRO A 279 -15.45 14.08 20.66
N ASP A 280 -14.61 14.86 19.99
CA ASP A 280 -13.15 14.80 20.10
C ASP A 280 -12.60 16.24 20.18
N ARG A 281 -11.33 16.40 20.56
CA ARG A 281 -10.69 17.73 20.70
C ARG A 281 -10.85 18.56 19.44
N GLY A 282 -11.67 19.60 19.50
CA GLY A 282 -11.92 20.52 18.41
C GLY A 282 -12.84 20.01 17.30
N GLY A 283 -13.58 18.90 17.50
CA GLY A 283 -14.48 18.38 16.51
C GLY A 283 -15.23 17.11 16.90
N THR A 284 -15.59 16.34 15.90
CA THR A 284 -16.27 15.05 16.04
C THR A 284 -15.43 13.96 15.39
N ARG A 285 -15.27 12.84 16.08
CA ARG A 285 -14.67 11.63 15.54
C ARG A 285 -15.77 10.65 15.15
N TRP A 286 -15.80 10.33 13.88
CA TRP A 286 -16.66 9.30 13.32
C TRP A 286 -15.88 7.98 13.22
N TRP A 287 -16.23 7.05 14.09
CA TRP A 287 -15.66 5.71 14.10
C TRP A 287 -16.41 4.83 13.10
N THR A 288 -15.73 4.46 12.04
CA THR A 288 -16.29 3.71 10.92
C THR A 288 -15.83 2.26 10.91
N PHE A 289 -14.62 1.98 11.43
CA PHE A 289 -13.90 0.72 11.26
C PHE A 289 -13.87 0.25 9.79
N ALA A 290 -13.78 1.18 8.85
CA ALA A 290 -13.92 0.91 7.42
C ALA A 290 -12.57 0.72 6.68
N GLY A 291 -11.45 0.86 7.37
CA GLY A 291 -10.12 0.80 6.77
C GLY A 291 -9.69 2.11 6.11
N GLY A 292 -8.38 2.27 5.92
CA GLY A 292 -7.80 3.55 5.50
C GLY A 292 -8.28 4.00 4.11
N VAL A 293 -8.51 3.07 3.17
CA VAL A 293 -8.96 3.40 1.82
C VAL A 293 -10.36 4.01 1.84
N LEU A 294 -11.33 3.33 2.44
CA LEU A 294 -12.71 3.85 2.53
C LEU A 294 -12.77 5.12 3.36
N ASN A 295 -12.03 5.18 4.47
CA ASN A 295 -11.98 6.39 5.30
C ASN A 295 -11.37 7.57 4.54
N SER A 296 -10.43 7.37 3.62
CA SER A 296 -9.88 8.45 2.78
C SER A 296 -10.93 9.03 1.84
N VAL A 297 -11.76 8.18 1.25
CA VAL A 297 -12.86 8.57 0.35
C VAL A 297 -13.92 9.34 1.12
N LEU A 298 -14.38 8.79 2.25
CA LEU A 298 -15.37 9.45 3.10
C LEU A 298 -14.87 10.78 3.64
N ALA A 299 -13.61 10.84 4.11
CA ALA A 299 -13.00 12.07 4.61
C ALA A 299 -12.91 13.16 3.54
N ALA A 300 -12.69 12.81 2.27
CA ALA A 300 -12.62 13.77 1.18
C ALA A 300 -13.92 14.57 1.03
N GLN A 301 -15.08 13.99 1.36
CA GLN A 301 -16.38 14.66 1.31
C GLN A 301 -16.49 15.83 2.29
N PHE A 302 -15.84 15.68 3.44
CA PHE A 302 -15.89 16.70 4.49
C PHE A 302 -14.79 17.73 4.34
N ARG A 303 -13.71 17.45 3.60
CA ARG A 303 -12.57 18.36 3.43
C ARG A 303 -12.89 19.65 2.72
N ALA A 304 -13.86 19.65 1.80
CA ALA A 304 -14.28 20.85 1.10
C ALA A 304 -14.87 21.90 2.07
N ALA A 305 -15.68 21.46 3.03
CA ALA A 305 -16.27 22.31 4.07
C ALA A 305 -15.34 22.43 5.31
N ASN A 306 -14.47 21.46 5.55
CA ASN A 306 -13.61 21.39 6.71
C ASN A 306 -12.21 20.88 6.36
N PRO A 307 -11.28 21.75 5.99
CA PRO A 307 -9.91 21.37 5.59
C PRO A 307 -9.11 20.64 6.68
N ALA A 308 -9.51 20.74 7.97
CA ALA A 308 -8.87 20.06 9.09
C ALA A 308 -9.28 18.58 9.22
N THR A 309 -10.15 18.07 8.33
CA THR A 309 -10.57 16.66 8.34
C THR A 309 -9.39 15.73 8.11
N ARG A 310 -9.20 14.78 9.04
CA ARG A 310 -8.16 13.75 9.03
C ARG A 310 -8.82 12.38 9.14
N PHE A 311 -8.09 11.34 8.77
CA PHE A 311 -8.57 9.97 8.92
C PHE A 311 -7.42 9.02 9.29
N ASP A 312 -7.79 7.90 9.86
CA ASP A 312 -6.94 6.73 10.10
C ASP A 312 -7.70 5.46 9.65
N GLU A 313 -7.18 4.28 10.00
CA GLU A 313 -7.77 2.98 9.63
C GLU A 313 -9.16 2.75 10.23
N PHE A 314 -9.49 3.39 11.35
CA PHE A 314 -10.68 3.12 12.14
C PHE A 314 -11.66 4.28 12.20
N SER A 315 -11.23 5.49 11.89
CA SER A 315 -12.02 6.69 12.15
C SER A 315 -11.72 7.85 11.21
N ILE A 316 -12.67 8.80 11.18
CA ILE A 316 -12.52 10.08 10.52
C ILE A 316 -12.71 11.17 11.60
N HIS A 317 -11.72 12.03 11.75
CA HIS A 317 -11.83 13.22 12.59
C HIS A 317 -12.24 14.41 11.74
N ILE A 318 -13.39 15.00 12.08
CA ILE A 318 -13.98 16.14 11.38
C ILE A 318 -13.95 17.33 12.35
N GLY A 319 -13.26 18.41 11.99
CA GLY A 319 -13.20 19.61 12.83
C GLY A 319 -14.60 20.26 12.97
N GLY A 320 -14.88 20.85 14.11
CA GLY A 320 -16.22 21.39 14.40
C GLY A 320 -17.23 20.30 14.76
N GLY A 321 -18.46 20.70 15.05
CA GLY A 321 -19.56 19.77 15.28
C GLY A 321 -20.13 19.24 13.96
N ILE A 322 -20.49 17.96 13.91
CA ILE A 322 -21.20 17.36 12.79
C ILE A 322 -22.47 16.68 13.30
N GLU A 323 -23.58 16.92 12.61
CA GLU A 323 -24.84 16.27 12.90
C GLU A 323 -24.91 14.88 12.23
N PRO A 324 -25.58 13.90 12.85
CA PRO A 324 -25.76 12.57 12.26
C PRO A 324 -26.36 12.60 10.85
N SER A 325 -27.30 13.53 10.60
CA SER A 325 -27.91 13.74 9.28
C SER A 325 -26.89 14.08 8.18
N SER A 326 -25.84 14.81 8.52
CA SER A 326 -24.74 15.14 7.58
C SER A 326 -23.94 13.91 7.20
N VAL A 327 -23.74 12.97 8.11
CA VAL A 327 -23.09 11.68 7.86
C VAL A 327 -23.96 10.82 6.93
N GLU A 328 -25.26 10.72 7.20
CA GLU A 328 -26.19 10.01 6.33
C GLU A 328 -26.23 10.60 4.91
N GLN A 329 -26.25 11.93 4.82
CA GLN A 329 -26.20 12.63 3.52
C GLN A 329 -24.89 12.34 2.79
N CYS A 330 -23.77 12.33 3.49
CA CYS A 330 -22.48 11.94 2.95
C CYS A 330 -22.52 10.52 2.38
N LEU A 331 -23.01 9.54 3.14
CA LEU A 331 -23.11 8.15 2.69
C LEU A 331 -24.02 7.99 1.46
N ARG A 332 -25.16 8.70 1.42
CA ARG A 332 -26.05 8.71 0.25
C ARG A 332 -25.37 9.34 -0.97
N SER A 333 -24.63 10.42 -0.77
CA SER A 333 -23.87 11.10 -1.84
C SER A 333 -22.74 10.22 -2.36
N CYS A 334 -22.05 9.49 -1.49
CA CYS A 334 -21.02 8.55 -1.88
C CYS A 334 -21.58 7.42 -2.78
N ARG A 335 -22.75 6.88 -2.46
CA ARG A 335 -23.42 5.87 -3.29
C ARG A 335 -23.83 6.42 -4.68
N ALA A 336 -24.16 7.70 -4.78
CA ALA A 336 -24.64 8.34 -6.01
C ALA A 336 -23.49 8.86 -6.92
N ARG A 337 -22.29 9.08 -6.37
CA ARG A 337 -21.16 9.74 -7.04
C ARG A 337 -19.86 9.00 -6.88
N SER A 338 -19.89 7.67 -6.86
CA SER A 338 -18.71 6.84 -6.61
C SER A 338 -17.49 7.28 -7.42
N ASP A 339 -17.64 7.56 -8.70
CA ASP A 339 -16.56 7.84 -9.64
C ASP A 339 -15.85 9.18 -9.41
N GLU A 340 -16.59 10.26 -9.15
CA GLU A 340 -16.01 11.60 -8.91
C GLU A 340 -15.30 11.69 -7.55
N LEU A 341 -15.84 11.01 -6.55
CA LEU A 341 -15.34 11.06 -5.18
C LEU A 341 -14.02 10.31 -5.02
N LEU A 342 -13.88 9.24 -5.76
CA LEU A 342 -12.70 8.42 -5.79
C LEU A 342 -11.51 9.18 -6.42
N LEU A 343 -11.77 10.03 -7.39
CA LEU A 343 -10.76 10.89 -8.02
C LEU A 343 -10.24 12.00 -7.10
N SER A 344 -11.08 12.51 -6.21
CA SER A 344 -10.70 13.58 -5.27
C SER A 344 -9.93 13.07 -4.04
N ALA A 345 -10.10 11.81 -3.68
CA ALA A 345 -9.52 11.22 -2.46
C ALA A 345 -8.07 10.75 -2.64
N GLN A 346 -7.64 10.49 -3.87
CA GLN A 346 -6.27 10.03 -4.12
C GLN A 346 -5.32 11.20 -4.36
N ASP A 347 -4.32 11.24 -3.50
CA ASP A 347 -3.11 12.02 -3.73
C ASP A 347 -2.46 11.49 -5.02
N THR A 348 -2.38 12.31 -6.06
CA THR A 348 -1.70 11.99 -7.33
C THR A 348 -0.27 11.48 -7.14
N ARG A 349 0.32 11.74 -5.98
CA ARG A 349 1.63 11.23 -5.57
C ARG A 349 1.73 9.70 -5.52
N SER A 350 0.61 8.99 -5.31
CA SER A 350 0.64 7.51 -5.28
C SER A 350 0.87 6.89 -6.68
N THR A 351 0.56 7.62 -7.75
CA THR A 351 0.74 7.15 -9.12
C THR A 351 2.13 7.43 -9.68
N GLU A 352 2.83 8.48 -9.21
CA GLU A 352 4.18 8.83 -9.65
C GLU A 352 5.23 7.75 -9.32
N ALA A 353 4.98 6.93 -8.31
CA ALA A 353 5.84 5.82 -7.91
C ALA A 353 5.66 4.55 -8.77
N ILE A 354 4.68 4.51 -9.67
CA ILE A 354 4.39 3.33 -10.50
C ILE A 354 5.36 3.30 -11.68
N LYS A 355 6.07 2.19 -11.84
CA LYS A 355 6.94 1.96 -12.99
C LYS A 355 6.13 1.98 -14.27
N PHE A 356 6.66 2.53 -15.34
CA PHE A 356 6.00 2.73 -16.64
C PHE A 356 4.79 3.68 -16.63
N ILE A 357 4.59 4.46 -15.58
CA ILE A 357 3.51 5.44 -15.54
C ILE A 357 3.66 6.52 -16.63
N ASP A 358 4.90 6.80 -17.07
CA ASP A 358 5.15 7.78 -18.13
C ASP A 358 4.65 7.30 -19.49
N CYS A 359 4.44 5.99 -19.68
CA CYS A 359 3.77 5.45 -20.86
C CYS A 359 2.27 5.80 -20.91
N VAL A 360 1.71 6.30 -19.81
CA VAL A 360 0.27 6.46 -19.64
C VAL A 360 -0.13 7.94 -19.66
N PRO A 361 -1.01 8.38 -20.57
CA PRO A 361 -1.51 9.75 -20.61
C PRO A 361 -2.37 10.08 -19.38
N ALA A 362 -2.48 11.36 -19.05
CA ALA A 362 -3.20 11.83 -17.87
C ALA A 362 -4.68 11.38 -17.82
N SER A 363 -5.35 11.28 -18.99
CA SER A 363 -6.72 10.77 -19.14
C SER A 363 -6.84 9.32 -18.67
N LEU A 364 -5.95 8.43 -19.13
CA LEU A 364 -5.94 7.04 -18.77
C LEU A 364 -5.45 6.81 -17.31
N ARG A 365 -4.57 7.67 -16.80
CA ARG A 365 -4.20 7.64 -15.37
C ARG A 365 -5.43 7.87 -14.48
N ARG A 366 -6.26 8.85 -14.82
CA ARG A 366 -7.51 9.10 -14.09
C ARG A 366 -8.47 7.91 -14.17
N LYS A 367 -8.66 7.34 -15.37
CA LYS A 367 -9.50 6.15 -15.57
C LYS A 367 -9.01 4.95 -14.79
N MET A 368 -7.68 4.72 -14.74
CA MET A 368 -7.06 3.66 -13.94
C MET A 368 -7.33 3.83 -12.45
N VAL A 369 -7.26 5.05 -11.95
CA VAL A 369 -7.52 5.36 -10.53
C VAL A 369 -8.97 5.08 -10.18
N SER A 370 -9.93 5.53 -10.98
CA SER A 370 -11.37 5.24 -10.78
C SER A 370 -11.63 3.74 -10.76
N GLY A 371 -11.16 2.99 -11.75
CA GLY A 371 -11.38 1.54 -11.81
C GLY A 371 -10.78 0.75 -10.66
N ARG A 372 -9.66 1.20 -10.07
CA ARG A 372 -9.08 0.56 -8.86
C ARG A 372 -9.95 0.72 -7.62
N LEU A 373 -10.70 1.78 -7.56
CA LEU A 373 -11.51 2.13 -6.41
C LEU A 373 -12.89 1.45 -6.47
N GLU A 374 -13.44 1.28 -7.68
CA GLU A 374 -14.62 0.44 -7.89
C GLU A 374 -14.37 -0.99 -7.43
N ALA A 375 -13.16 -1.53 -7.68
CA ALA A 375 -12.79 -2.87 -7.24
C ALA A 375 -12.68 -3.04 -5.70
N VAL A 376 -12.55 -1.95 -4.95
CA VAL A 376 -12.48 -1.96 -3.47
C VAL A 376 -13.88 -1.78 -2.86
N SER A 377 -14.86 -1.30 -3.61
CA SER A 377 -16.22 -1.03 -3.13
C SER A 377 -17.17 -2.23 -3.21
N TYR A 378 -16.73 -3.37 -3.74
CA TYR A 378 -17.41 -4.67 -3.75
C TYR A 378 -16.80 -5.58 -2.67
#